data_91379c7ad67ea46c97b03831829cb798
#
_entry.id   91379c7ad67ea46c97b03831829cb798
#
_cell.length_a   1.000
_cell.length_b   1.000
_cell.length_c   1.000
_cell.angle_alpha   90.00
_cell.angle_beta   90.00
_cell.angle_gamma   90.00
#
_symmetry.space_group_name_H-M   'P 1'
#
loop_
_entity.id
_entity.type
_entity.pdbx_description
1 polymer ?
#
loop_
_entity_poly.entity_id
_entity_poly.type
_entity_poly.pdbx_seq_one_letter_code
_entity_poly.pdbx_strand_id
1 'polypeptide(L)'
;KSGNAIIIDMKEHADFDKLTWTVDGSGWLKLDYAYSYDGAVDYMGVSFDFPEQHTQAKKWLGKGPYRVWKNRLKGGTLDVWHNTYKNFQVNTAWDYPEFVGYFDDFCWVVLETQDGPITIATDNENLFLRLFSQKDGEDPRHTKMIWPDGDISFLHAIPAIGTKFKPAEQYGPMSQKFKASGAYEGTLYFYFGVAK
;
A
#
# COMPACT_ATOMS: atom_id res chain seq x y z
N LYS A 1 19.08 -28.99 7.75
CA LYS A 1 17.63 -29.22 7.92
C LYS A 1 17.02 -27.91 8.43
N SER A 2 16.49 -27.09 7.57
CA SER A 2 15.60 -26.01 7.96
C SER A 2 14.33 -26.67 8.50
N GLY A 3 13.90 -26.28 9.69
CA GLY A 3 12.74 -26.84 10.36
C GLY A 3 11.49 -26.85 9.49
N ASN A 4 10.43 -27.43 10.00
CA ASN A 4 9.14 -27.71 9.36
C ASN A 4 8.47 -26.48 8.73
N ALA A 5 9.04 -25.92 7.64
CA ALA A 5 8.41 -24.88 6.86
C ALA A 5 7.51 -25.52 5.80
N ILE A 6 6.32 -24.98 5.63
CA ILE A 6 5.41 -25.30 4.52
C ILE A 6 5.63 -24.23 3.44
N ILE A 7 5.95 -24.70 2.23
CA ILE A 7 6.13 -23.83 1.07
C ILE A 7 4.99 -24.12 0.10
N ILE A 8 4.28 -23.07 -0.30
CA ILE A 8 3.18 -23.11 -1.27
C ILE A 8 3.59 -22.25 -2.46
N ASP A 9 3.92 -22.90 -3.56
CA ASP A 9 4.28 -22.25 -4.80
C ASP A 9 3.05 -22.23 -5.73
N MET A 10 2.58 -21.02 -6.05
CA MET A 10 1.41 -20.81 -6.89
C MET A 10 1.81 -20.72 -8.36
N LYS A 11 1.83 -21.85 -9.06
CA LYS A 11 2.40 -22.00 -10.40
C LYS A 11 1.58 -21.45 -11.56
N GLU A 12 0.31 -21.11 -11.35
CA GLU A 12 -0.62 -20.70 -12.42
C GLU A 12 -1.28 -19.35 -12.08
N HIS A 13 -0.50 -18.29 -11.98
CA HIS A 13 -1.02 -16.92 -11.95
C HIS A 13 -0.55 -16.17 -13.20
N ALA A 14 -1.50 -15.79 -14.06
CA ALA A 14 -1.21 -15.11 -15.34
C ALA A 14 -0.44 -13.78 -15.17
N ASP A 15 -0.53 -13.17 -13.99
CA ASP A 15 0.02 -11.84 -13.72
C ASP A 15 1.32 -11.85 -12.91
N PHE A 16 1.80 -13.03 -12.49
CA PHE A 16 2.99 -13.16 -11.66
C PHE A 16 4.01 -14.13 -12.24
N ASP A 17 5.27 -13.72 -12.28
CA ASP A 17 6.41 -14.58 -12.62
C ASP A 17 6.75 -15.51 -11.42
N LYS A 18 6.46 -15.06 -10.21
CA LYS A 18 6.63 -15.79 -8.95
C LYS A 18 5.59 -15.39 -7.93
N LEU A 19 5.02 -16.37 -7.23
CA LEU A 19 4.15 -16.14 -6.10
C LEU A 19 4.29 -17.32 -5.13
N THR A 20 5.11 -17.15 -4.08
CA THR A 20 5.47 -18.22 -3.15
C THR A 20 5.20 -17.81 -1.72
N TRP A 21 4.35 -18.58 -1.03
CA TRP A 21 4.12 -18.46 0.39
C TRP A 21 5.00 -19.43 1.17
N THR A 22 5.57 -18.94 2.26
CA THR A 22 6.33 -19.77 3.23
C THR A 22 5.74 -19.57 4.62
N VAL A 23 5.42 -20.67 5.27
CA VAL A 23 4.92 -20.69 6.65
C VAL A 23 5.88 -21.53 7.47
N ASP A 24 6.44 -20.96 8.51
CA ASP A 24 7.35 -21.67 9.41
C ASP A 24 6.83 -21.70 10.86
N GLY A 25 7.59 -22.33 11.74
CA GLY A 25 7.22 -22.49 13.15
C GLY A 25 7.25 -21.19 13.98
N SER A 26 7.68 -20.07 13.42
CA SER A 26 7.67 -18.75 14.10
C SER A 26 6.29 -18.12 14.16
N GLY A 27 5.36 -18.58 13.30
CA GLY A 27 4.02 -18.01 13.12
C GLY A 27 3.96 -16.90 12.08
N TRP A 28 5.08 -16.52 11.48
CA TRP A 28 5.10 -15.59 10.36
C TRP A 28 4.79 -16.31 9.04
N LEU A 29 4.02 -15.64 8.20
CA LEU A 29 3.81 -15.99 6.81
C LEU A 29 4.64 -15.03 5.96
N LYS A 30 5.49 -15.59 5.12
CA LYS A 30 6.27 -14.83 4.14
C LYS A 30 5.68 -15.02 2.75
N LEU A 31 5.47 -13.95 2.03
CA LEU A 31 5.12 -13.93 0.62
C LEU A 31 6.29 -13.37 -0.18
N ASP A 32 6.88 -14.17 -1.07
CA ASP A 32 7.77 -13.71 -2.12
C ASP A 32 6.99 -13.61 -3.42
N TYR A 33 7.02 -12.45 -4.07
CA TYR A 33 6.35 -12.22 -5.35
C TYR A 33 7.29 -11.58 -6.36
N ALA A 34 7.07 -11.88 -7.64
CA ALA A 34 7.69 -11.17 -8.76
C ALA A 34 6.72 -11.09 -9.93
N TYR A 35 6.81 -10.04 -10.70
CA TYR A 35 6.08 -9.84 -11.94
C TYR A 35 6.87 -8.94 -12.89
N SER A 36 6.61 -9.05 -14.19
CA SER A 36 7.24 -8.22 -15.22
C SER A 36 6.20 -7.39 -15.94
N TYR A 37 6.50 -6.12 -16.17
CA TYR A 37 5.61 -5.24 -16.93
C TYR A 37 6.40 -4.16 -17.67
N ASP A 38 5.98 -3.89 -18.92
CA ASP A 38 6.48 -2.79 -19.73
C ASP A 38 5.30 -1.93 -20.19
N GLY A 39 5.28 -0.67 -19.82
CA GLY A 39 4.21 0.24 -20.23
C GLY A 39 3.92 1.35 -19.22
N ALA A 40 2.90 2.14 -19.53
CA ALA A 40 2.45 3.22 -18.66
C ALA A 40 1.32 2.74 -17.75
N VAL A 41 1.47 2.93 -16.44
CA VAL A 41 0.49 2.54 -15.42
C VAL A 41 0.19 3.69 -14.47
N ASP A 42 -0.99 3.68 -13.89
CA ASP A 42 -1.34 4.58 -12.80
C ASP A 42 -0.79 4.06 -11.47
N TYR A 43 -0.92 2.78 -11.24
CA TYR A 43 -0.37 2.08 -10.06
C TYR A 43 0.14 0.70 -10.46
N MET A 44 0.97 0.09 -9.63
CA MET A 44 1.51 -1.25 -9.86
C MET A 44 2.01 -1.86 -8.55
N GLY A 45 1.62 -3.10 -8.28
CA GLY A 45 2.00 -3.85 -7.08
C GLY A 45 1.07 -5.01 -6.79
N VAL A 46 0.98 -5.42 -5.54
CA VAL A 46 0.13 -6.53 -5.08
C VAL A 46 -0.96 -6.00 -4.16
N SER A 47 -2.16 -6.59 -4.25
CA SER A 47 -3.31 -6.21 -3.45
C SER A 47 -3.96 -7.42 -2.81
N PHE A 48 -4.61 -7.20 -1.68
CA PHE A 48 -5.34 -8.20 -0.89
C PHE A 48 -6.72 -7.67 -0.55
N ASP A 49 -7.70 -8.54 -0.55
CA ASP A 49 -9.02 -8.26 0.00
C ASP A 49 -8.97 -8.38 1.53
N PHE A 50 -9.58 -7.43 2.20
CA PHE A 50 -9.72 -7.44 3.66
C PHE A 50 -10.99 -6.68 4.08
N PRO A 51 -11.82 -7.21 5.00
CA PRO A 51 -13.05 -6.54 5.39
C PRO A 51 -12.76 -5.25 6.16
N GLU A 52 -12.89 -4.12 5.49
CA GLU A 52 -12.61 -2.78 6.02
C GLU A 52 -13.25 -2.52 7.39
N GLN A 53 -14.49 -3.00 7.58
CA GLN A 53 -15.25 -2.81 8.81
C GLN A 53 -14.63 -3.49 10.04
N HIS A 54 -13.71 -4.43 9.86
CA HIS A 54 -12.98 -5.08 10.96
C HIS A 54 -11.84 -4.23 11.50
N THR A 55 -11.39 -3.22 10.75
CA THR A 55 -10.24 -2.38 11.12
C THR A 55 -10.67 -1.22 12.02
N GLN A 56 -10.02 -1.08 13.16
CA GLN A 56 -10.28 -0.04 14.16
C GLN A 56 -9.23 1.08 14.13
N ALA A 57 -7.97 0.71 14.09
CA ALA A 57 -6.84 1.63 14.10
C ALA A 57 -5.66 1.06 13.32
N LYS A 58 -4.65 1.89 13.13
CA LYS A 58 -3.39 1.49 12.51
C LYS A 58 -2.21 2.16 13.19
N LYS A 59 -1.12 1.41 13.31
CA LYS A 59 0.20 1.90 13.69
C LYS A 59 1.18 1.51 12.60
N TRP A 60 2.00 2.43 12.12
CA TRP A 60 2.92 2.12 11.01
C TRP A 60 4.26 2.83 11.16
N LEU A 61 5.32 2.23 10.60
CA LEU A 61 6.59 2.88 10.32
C LEU A 61 6.65 3.17 8.82
N GLY A 62 6.88 4.42 8.49
CA GLY A 62 6.97 4.94 7.14
C GLY A 62 6.99 6.46 7.15
N LYS A 63 7.04 7.10 5.99
CA LYS A 63 6.90 8.55 5.93
C LYS A 63 5.44 8.95 6.19
N GLY A 64 5.28 9.89 7.10
CA GLY A 64 4.01 10.42 7.53
C GLY A 64 4.14 11.79 8.16
N PRO A 65 3.11 12.28 8.84
CA PRO A 65 1.80 11.67 9.08
C PRO A 65 0.90 11.71 7.84
N TYR A 66 1.26 12.49 6.83
CA TYR A 66 0.45 12.75 5.65
C TYR A 66 0.54 11.61 4.64
N ARG A 67 -0.56 11.34 3.95
CA ARG A 67 -0.57 10.47 2.80
C ARG A 67 -0.15 11.24 1.56
N VAL A 68 0.32 10.54 0.55
CA VAL A 68 0.93 11.10 -0.64
C VAL A 68 0.25 10.63 -1.92
N TRP A 69 0.51 11.36 -2.99
CA TRP A 69 0.28 10.98 -4.37
C TRP A 69 1.59 11.14 -5.12
N LYS A 70 1.77 10.50 -6.27
CA LYS A 70 3.03 10.52 -7.05
C LYS A 70 3.59 11.95 -7.25
N ASN A 71 2.73 12.93 -7.44
CA ASN A 71 3.11 14.33 -7.61
C ASN A 71 3.10 15.16 -6.31
N ARG A 72 2.95 14.51 -5.16
CA ARG A 72 2.87 15.14 -3.82
C ARG A 72 3.57 14.28 -2.77
N LEU A 73 4.88 14.09 -2.94
CA LEU A 73 5.70 13.23 -2.05
C LEU A 73 6.39 13.99 -0.91
N LYS A 74 6.30 15.32 -0.89
CA LYS A 74 7.02 16.14 0.10
C LYS A 74 6.20 16.36 1.37
N GLY A 75 6.92 16.51 2.49
CA GLY A 75 6.35 16.89 3.79
C GLY A 75 6.25 15.76 4.80
N GLY A 76 6.44 14.50 4.38
CA GLY A 76 6.53 13.36 5.29
C GLY A 76 7.91 13.22 5.92
N THR A 77 7.96 12.74 7.16
CA THR A 77 9.19 12.29 7.84
C THR A 77 9.06 10.84 8.22
N LEU A 78 10.16 10.10 8.20
CA LEU A 78 10.18 8.71 8.63
C LEU A 78 10.03 8.66 10.15
N ASP A 79 8.94 8.04 10.62
CA ASP A 79 8.65 7.87 12.04
C ASP A 79 7.60 6.77 12.25
N VAL A 80 7.32 6.46 13.50
CA VAL A 80 6.22 5.58 13.91
C VAL A 80 4.98 6.41 14.18
N TRP A 81 3.94 6.17 13.40
CA TRP A 81 2.69 6.88 13.44
C TRP A 81 1.56 5.98 13.98
N HIS A 82 0.56 6.58 14.61
CA HIS A 82 -0.63 5.87 15.08
C HIS A 82 -1.87 6.75 14.96
N ASN A 83 -2.94 6.22 14.41
CA ASN A 83 -4.27 6.85 14.42
C ASN A 83 -5.39 5.83 14.11
N THR A 84 -6.65 6.28 14.21
CA THR A 84 -7.77 5.50 13.71
C THR A 84 -7.63 5.26 12.21
N TYR A 85 -8.17 4.18 11.67
CA TYR A 85 -7.94 3.86 10.27
C TYR A 85 -8.52 4.88 9.29
N LYS A 86 -9.63 5.54 9.64
CA LYS A 86 -10.25 6.61 8.82
C LYS A 86 -9.59 7.97 8.96
N ASN A 87 -8.67 8.14 9.88
CA ASN A 87 -7.97 9.40 10.03
C ASN A 87 -6.81 9.49 9.03
N PHE A 88 -6.81 10.51 8.19
CA PHE A 88 -5.80 10.74 7.15
C PHE A 88 -4.58 11.46 7.67
N GLN A 89 -4.71 12.17 8.77
CA GLN A 89 -3.63 12.88 9.44
C GLN A 89 -3.67 12.59 10.94
N VAL A 90 -2.52 12.66 11.59
CA VAL A 90 -2.45 12.59 13.04
C VAL A 90 -3.22 13.78 13.62
N ASN A 91 -4.23 13.50 14.42
CA ASN A 91 -5.09 14.48 15.13
C ASN A 91 -5.99 15.36 14.24
N THR A 92 -6.15 15.05 12.94
CA THR A 92 -6.99 15.86 12.05
C THR A 92 -7.70 14.96 11.05
N ALA A 93 -9.02 15.06 10.95
CA ALA A 93 -9.81 14.48 9.88
C ALA A 93 -9.92 15.51 8.73
N TRP A 94 -9.41 15.19 7.57
CA TRP A 94 -9.50 16.02 6.38
C TRP A 94 -10.06 15.21 5.22
N ASP A 95 -11.05 15.78 4.53
CA ASP A 95 -11.74 15.13 3.42
C ASP A 95 -11.23 15.56 2.04
N TYR A 96 -10.16 16.35 1.99
CA TYR A 96 -9.59 16.79 0.71
C TYR A 96 -8.85 15.62 0.03
N PRO A 97 -9.20 15.26 -1.21
CA PRO A 97 -8.61 14.14 -1.93
C PRO A 97 -7.09 14.20 -2.03
N GLU A 98 -6.53 15.40 -2.05
CA GLU A 98 -5.10 15.62 -2.11
C GLU A 98 -4.33 15.10 -0.88
N PHE A 99 -5.01 14.80 0.21
CA PHE A 99 -4.41 14.34 1.46
C PHE A 99 -4.78 12.90 1.85
N VAL A 100 -5.59 12.22 1.07
CA VAL A 100 -6.07 10.86 1.37
C VAL A 100 -5.41 9.77 0.53
N GLY A 101 -4.24 10.02 -0.04
CA GLY A 101 -3.52 9.12 -0.92
C GLY A 101 -2.94 7.86 -0.26
N TYR A 102 -1.69 7.64 -0.50
CA TYR A 102 -0.92 6.45 -0.14
C TYR A 102 0.05 6.75 1.00
N PHE A 103 0.43 5.73 1.76
CA PHE A 103 1.52 5.84 2.74
C PHE A 103 2.84 5.65 2.03
N ASP A 104 3.77 6.59 2.21
CA ASP A 104 5.07 6.59 1.55
C ASP A 104 6.13 5.87 2.40
N ASP A 105 7.11 5.26 1.73
CA ASP A 105 8.27 4.62 2.34
C ASP A 105 7.88 3.61 3.44
N PHE A 106 6.96 2.73 3.08
CA PHE A 106 6.36 1.75 3.98
C PHE A 106 7.39 0.73 4.45
N CYS A 107 7.51 0.55 5.75
CA CYS A 107 8.34 -0.49 6.36
C CYS A 107 7.49 -1.56 7.04
N TRP A 108 6.55 -1.16 7.90
CA TRP A 108 5.59 -2.08 8.52
C TRP A 108 4.33 -1.36 8.96
N VAL A 109 3.25 -2.12 9.10
CA VAL A 109 1.98 -1.68 9.67
C VAL A 109 1.44 -2.73 10.62
N VAL A 110 0.86 -2.29 11.72
CA VAL A 110 -0.02 -3.09 12.58
C VAL A 110 -1.44 -2.55 12.37
N LEU A 111 -2.32 -3.38 11.85
CA LEU A 111 -3.74 -3.13 11.79
C LEU A 111 -4.38 -3.64 13.08
N GLU A 112 -4.96 -2.76 13.85
CA GLU A 112 -5.76 -3.13 15.02
C GLU A 112 -7.16 -3.49 14.53
N THR A 113 -7.52 -4.77 14.66
CA THR A 113 -8.80 -5.27 14.18
C THR A 113 -9.63 -5.84 15.33
N GLN A 114 -10.92 -6.02 15.10
CA GLN A 114 -11.81 -6.65 16.09
C GLN A 114 -11.45 -8.11 16.41
N ASP A 115 -10.72 -8.78 15.49
CA ASP A 115 -10.31 -10.18 15.62
C ASP A 115 -8.86 -10.33 16.11
N GLY A 116 -8.21 -9.20 16.47
CA GLY A 116 -6.83 -9.12 16.89
C GLY A 116 -5.94 -8.36 15.91
N PRO A 117 -4.72 -8.03 16.30
CA PRO A 117 -3.82 -7.26 15.45
C PRO A 117 -3.26 -8.10 14.31
N ILE A 118 -3.08 -7.46 13.17
CA ILE A 118 -2.37 -8.02 12.00
C ILE A 118 -1.15 -7.16 11.74
N THR A 119 0.03 -7.75 11.84
CA THR A 119 1.28 -7.08 11.49
C THR A 119 1.69 -7.45 10.08
N ILE A 120 2.00 -6.45 9.26
CA ILE A 120 2.53 -6.64 7.91
C ILE A 120 3.81 -5.82 7.80
N ALA A 121 4.88 -6.44 7.33
CA ALA A 121 6.19 -5.81 7.17
C ALA A 121 6.80 -6.15 5.81
N THR A 122 7.79 -5.38 5.40
CA THR A 122 8.59 -5.64 4.20
C THR A 122 10.05 -5.31 4.44
N ASP A 123 10.94 -5.94 3.70
CA ASP A 123 12.35 -5.58 3.57
C ASP A 123 12.64 -4.83 2.25
N ASN A 124 11.63 -4.59 1.43
CA ASN A 124 11.76 -3.77 0.24
C ASN A 124 11.78 -2.29 0.58
N GLU A 125 12.66 -1.56 -0.08
CA GLU A 125 12.68 -0.10 -0.04
C GLU A 125 11.66 0.51 -1.00
N ASN A 126 11.21 1.73 -0.69
CA ASN A 126 10.36 2.56 -1.56
C ASN A 126 8.99 1.94 -1.93
N LEU A 127 8.43 1.06 -1.12
CA LEU A 127 7.06 0.61 -1.28
C LEU A 127 6.08 1.64 -0.72
N PHE A 128 4.96 1.77 -1.44
CA PHE A 128 3.79 2.50 -0.98
C PHE A 128 2.76 1.53 -0.42
N LEU A 129 2.15 1.90 0.70
CA LEU A 129 1.02 1.16 1.26
C LEU A 129 -0.29 1.91 0.94
N ARG A 130 -1.31 1.18 0.49
CA ARG A 130 -2.69 1.65 0.49
C ARG A 130 -3.50 0.87 1.51
N LEU A 131 -4.27 1.57 2.32
CA LEU A 131 -5.25 1.00 3.23
C LEU A 131 -6.62 1.53 2.88
N PHE A 132 -7.43 0.70 2.28
CA PHE A 132 -8.80 0.94 1.85
C PHE A 132 -8.96 2.09 0.84
N SER A 133 -10.06 2.12 0.13
CA SER A 133 -10.37 3.15 -0.83
C SER A 133 -11.25 4.23 -0.19
N GLN A 134 -10.89 5.47 -0.40
CA GLN A 134 -11.78 6.58 -0.08
C GLN A 134 -12.73 6.80 -1.26
N LYS A 135 -13.95 7.22 -0.96
CA LYS A 135 -14.91 7.60 -1.98
C LYS A 135 -14.60 9.03 -2.46
N ASP A 136 -14.76 9.26 -3.75
CA ASP A 136 -14.77 10.61 -4.29
C ASP A 136 -15.90 11.43 -3.64
N GLY A 137 -15.67 12.73 -3.51
CA GLY A 137 -16.75 13.66 -3.14
C GLY A 137 -17.82 13.77 -4.24
N GLU A 138 -18.90 14.50 -3.96
CA GLU A 138 -20.00 14.69 -4.91
C GLU A 138 -19.57 15.36 -6.23
N ASP A 139 -18.60 16.26 -6.18
CA ASP A 139 -18.01 16.92 -7.36
C ASP A 139 -16.48 16.86 -7.28
N PRO A 140 -15.88 15.73 -7.65
CA PRO A 140 -14.42 15.56 -7.55
C PRO A 140 -13.66 16.39 -8.60
N ARG A 141 -14.31 16.78 -9.69
CA ARG A 141 -13.69 17.49 -10.82
C ARG A 141 -12.40 16.78 -11.26
N HIS A 142 -11.24 17.44 -11.08
CA HIS A 142 -9.93 16.91 -11.45
C HIS A 142 -9.21 16.22 -10.29
N THR A 143 -9.86 16.04 -9.14
CA THR A 143 -9.31 15.34 -7.97
C THR A 143 -9.89 13.94 -7.81
N LYS A 144 -10.41 13.35 -8.90
CA LYS A 144 -10.86 11.95 -8.88
C LYS A 144 -9.72 11.05 -8.46
N MET A 145 -9.97 10.27 -7.42
CA MET A 145 -8.99 9.36 -6.86
C MET A 145 -8.93 8.06 -7.67
N ILE A 146 -7.72 7.55 -7.88
CA ILE A 146 -7.49 6.27 -8.56
C ILE A 146 -6.96 5.30 -7.50
N TRP A 147 -7.64 4.17 -7.38
CA TRP A 147 -7.28 3.12 -6.43
C TRP A 147 -7.12 1.78 -7.14
N PRO A 148 -6.16 0.94 -6.71
CA PRO A 148 -6.12 -0.46 -7.12
C PRO A 148 -7.36 -1.22 -6.63
N ASP A 149 -7.65 -2.33 -7.26
CA ASP A 149 -8.61 -3.30 -6.75
C ASP A 149 -8.14 -3.89 -5.41
N GLY A 150 -9.05 -4.51 -4.67
CA GLY A 150 -8.81 -5.01 -3.32
C GLY A 150 -8.85 -3.91 -2.26
N ASP A 151 -8.37 -4.19 -1.06
CA ASP A 151 -8.50 -3.32 0.12
C ASP A 151 -7.16 -2.85 0.68
N ILE A 152 -6.15 -3.71 0.66
CA ILE A 152 -4.78 -3.43 1.14
C ILE A 152 -3.81 -3.68 0.00
N SER A 153 -2.99 -2.69 -0.34
CA SER A 153 -2.05 -2.81 -1.47
C SER A 153 -0.64 -2.38 -1.10
N PHE A 154 0.33 -3.11 -1.63
CA PHE A 154 1.76 -2.82 -1.52
C PHE A 154 2.28 -2.54 -2.93
N LEU A 155 2.68 -1.29 -3.19
CA LEU A 155 2.81 -0.78 -4.54
C LEU A 155 4.22 -0.25 -4.81
N HIS A 156 4.77 -0.59 -5.99
CA HIS A 156 5.98 0.00 -6.55
C HIS A 156 5.70 1.34 -7.25
N ALA A 157 4.46 1.58 -7.66
CA ALA A 157 4.05 2.82 -8.29
C ALA A 157 2.65 3.23 -7.82
N ILE A 158 2.45 4.54 -7.67
CA ILE A 158 1.18 5.16 -7.26
C ILE A 158 0.79 6.24 -8.27
N PRO A 159 -0.52 6.55 -8.40
CA PRO A 159 -0.99 7.58 -9.32
C PRO A 159 -0.69 8.99 -8.81
N ALA A 160 -0.70 9.93 -9.74
CA ALA A 160 -0.79 11.34 -9.44
C ALA A 160 -2.24 11.77 -9.22
N ILE A 161 -2.43 12.91 -8.57
CA ILE A 161 -3.75 13.51 -8.40
C ILE A 161 -3.78 14.92 -8.99
N GLY A 162 -4.92 15.29 -9.54
CA GLY A 162 -5.19 16.65 -9.99
C GLY A 162 -5.44 17.62 -8.84
N THR A 163 -5.94 18.77 -9.18
CA THR A 163 -6.46 19.77 -8.24
C THR A 163 -7.88 20.13 -8.61
N LYS A 164 -8.52 20.95 -7.80
CA LYS A 164 -9.85 21.53 -8.15
C LYS A 164 -9.87 22.18 -9.55
N PHE A 165 -8.73 22.66 -10.04
CA PHE A 165 -8.66 23.48 -11.26
C PHE A 165 -8.09 22.77 -12.47
N LYS A 166 -7.24 21.75 -12.29
CA LYS A 166 -6.52 21.10 -13.39
C LYS A 166 -6.34 19.60 -13.16
N PRO A 167 -6.49 18.77 -14.20
CA PRO A 167 -6.14 17.35 -14.12
C PRO A 167 -4.63 17.16 -13.92
N ALA A 168 -4.26 15.98 -13.37
CA ALA A 168 -2.88 15.69 -13.00
C ALA A 168 -1.90 15.86 -14.15
N GLU A 169 -2.27 15.41 -15.34
CA GLU A 169 -1.42 15.38 -16.54
C GLU A 169 -0.92 16.76 -16.98
N GLN A 170 -1.57 17.84 -16.49
CA GLN A 170 -1.16 19.22 -16.79
C GLN A 170 -0.08 19.77 -15.84
N TYR A 171 0.44 18.97 -14.88
CA TYR A 171 1.39 19.44 -13.86
C TYR A 171 2.84 18.99 -14.05
N GLY A 172 3.23 18.58 -15.19
CA GLY A 172 4.63 18.24 -15.47
C GLY A 172 4.98 16.76 -15.20
N PRO A 173 6.28 16.39 -15.20
CA PRO A 173 6.73 15.00 -15.28
C PRO A 173 6.26 14.10 -14.12
N MET A 174 6.26 14.62 -12.90
CA MET A 174 5.83 13.84 -11.72
C MET A 174 4.33 13.53 -11.70
N SER A 175 3.55 14.19 -12.56
CA SER A 175 2.10 13.98 -12.67
C SER A 175 1.71 13.05 -13.83
N GLN A 176 2.68 12.60 -14.60
CA GLN A 176 2.44 11.63 -15.66
C GLN A 176 2.34 10.21 -15.09
N LYS A 177 1.74 9.28 -15.86
CA LYS A 177 1.74 7.87 -15.50
C LYS A 177 3.16 7.35 -15.24
N PHE A 178 3.28 6.37 -14.38
CA PHE A 178 4.54 5.68 -14.17
C PHE A 178 4.87 4.84 -15.42
N LYS A 179 6.12 4.94 -15.89
CA LYS A 179 6.61 4.11 -17.00
C LYS A 179 7.34 2.92 -16.40
N ALA A 180 6.64 1.80 -16.31
CA ALA A 180 7.22 0.55 -15.88
C ALA A 180 8.09 -0.04 -16.99
N SER A 181 9.18 -0.70 -16.62
CA SER A 181 10.03 -1.48 -17.53
C SER A 181 10.73 -2.61 -16.78
N GLY A 182 10.54 -3.83 -17.24
CA GLY A 182 11.21 -5.02 -16.73
C GLY A 182 10.54 -5.65 -15.50
N ALA A 183 11.35 -6.30 -14.66
CA ALA A 183 10.90 -7.10 -13.55
C ALA A 183 10.82 -6.29 -12.24
N TYR A 184 9.83 -6.60 -11.44
CA TYR A 184 9.58 -6.08 -10.10
C TYR A 184 9.37 -7.23 -9.15
N GLU A 185 9.96 -7.15 -7.97
CA GLU A 185 9.86 -8.20 -6.96
C GLU A 185 9.70 -7.61 -5.57
N GLY A 186 9.19 -8.41 -4.66
CA GLY A 186 9.06 -8.01 -3.27
C GLY A 186 8.82 -9.17 -2.34
N THR A 187 9.03 -8.85 -1.05
CA THR A 187 8.76 -9.76 0.05
C THR A 187 7.89 -9.07 1.08
N LEU A 188 6.81 -9.73 1.47
CA LEU A 188 5.91 -9.32 2.52
C LEU A 188 5.87 -10.36 3.63
N TYR A 189 5.86 -9.91 4.87
CA TYR A 189 5.75 -10.74 6.07
C TYR A 189 4.45 -10.41 6.78
N PHE A 190 3.68 -11.43 7.13
CA PHE A 190 2.40 -11.31 7.82
C PHE A 190 2.47 -12.05 9.15
N TYR A 191 1.94 -11.45 10.20
CA TYR A 191 1.75 -12.08 11.50
C TYR A 191 0.36 -11.76 12.03
N PHE A 192 -0.40 -12.79 12.35
CA PHE A 192 -1.74 -12.67 12.90
C PHE A 192 -1.70 -12.89 14.40
N GLY A 193 -1.97 -11.83 15.18
CA GLY A 193 -1.89 -11.82 16.63
C GLY A 193 -0.86 -10.82 17.14
N VAL A 194 -0.54 -10.89 18.43
CA VAL A 194 0.48 -10.04 19.05
C VAL A 194 1.85 -10.63 18.74
N ALA A 195 2.63 -9.91 17.93
CA ALA A 195 4.01 -10.31 17.64
C ALA A 195 4.83 -10.31 18.95
N LYS A 196 5.52 -11.41 19.19
CA LYS A 196 6.37 -11.63 20.37
C LYS A 196 7.78 -11.12 20.14
#